data_72918133d057c1b779bb9262c6a2619b
#
_entry.id   72918133d057c1b779bb9262c6a2619b
#
_cell.length_a   1.000
_cell.length_b   1.000
_cell.length_c   1.000
_cell.angle_alpha   90.00
_cell.angle_beta   90.00
_cell.angle_gamma   90.00
#
_symmetry.space_group_name_H-M   'P 1'
#
loop_
_entity.id
_entity.type
_entity.pdbx_description
1 polymer ?
#
loop_
_entity_poly.entity_id
_entity_poly.type
_entity_poly.pdbx_seq_one_letter_code
_entity_poly.pdbx_strand_id
1 'polypeptide(L)'
;RQHYENGVRAAMLFTFEHTPEAYRHGVTIDEAYINEYLSGKANFDESKGLEQIMNQKLIGFFAQLGFNGYYDYRRTGYPRIPIDPATNMNEVNTQLPLRWMYPSSEYSQNRENIEAAIERQFGGIDTPNEVMWLLK
;
A
#
# COMPACT_ATOMS: atom_id res chain seq x y z
N ARG A 1 -16.15 -11.20 -7.30
CA ARG A 1 -15.31 -12.33 -7.69
C ARG A 1 -14.76 -12.18 -9.10
N GLN A 2 -15.60 -12.12 -10.13
CA GLN A 2 -15.16 -12.08 -11.54
C GLN A 2 -14.15 -10.95 -11.84
N HIS A 3 -14.40 -9.74 -11.36
CA HIS A 3 -13.47 -8.59 -11.56
C HIS A 3 -12.13 -8.80 -10.87
N TYR A 4 -12.11 -9.42 -9.69
CA TYR A 4 -10.88 -9.79 -9.00
C TYR A 4 -10.05 -10.78 -9.82
N GLU A 5 -10.65 -11.89 -10.26
CA GLU A 5 -9.97 -12.92 -11.05
C GLU A 5 -9.45 -12.35 -12.38
N ASN A 6 -10.23 -11.50 -13.05
CA ASN A 6 -9.82 -10.84 -14.28
C ASN A 6 -8.64 -9.88 -14.04
N GLY A 7 -8.65 -9.13 -12.93
CA GLY A 7 -7.56 -8.23 -12.58
C GLY A 7 -6.25 -8.98 -12.29
N VAL A 8 -6.32 -10.06 -11.52
CA VAL A 8 -5.15 -10.92 -11.23
C VAL A 8 -4.59 -11.52 -12.52
N ARG A 9 -5.45 -12.09 -13.37
CA ARG A 9 -5.07 -12.65 -14.67
C ARG A 9 -4.36 -11.62 -15.55
N ALA A 10 -4.96 -10.45 -15.70
CA ALA A 10 -4.38 -9.37 -16.51
C ALA A 10 -3.01 -8.92 -15.98
N ALA A 11 -2.86 -8.78 -14.67
CA ALA A 11 -1.58 -8.39 -14.05
C ALA A 11 -0.50 -9.46 -14.25
N MET A 12 -0.84 -10.73 -14.12
CA MET A 12 0.11 -11.84 -14.33
C MET A 12 0.59 -11.91 -15.78
N LEU A 13 -0.34 -11.84 -16.74
CA LEU A 13 0.01 -11.85 -18.17
C LEU A 13 0.83 -10.63 -18.56
N PHE A 14 0.43 -9.44 -18.12
CA PHE A 14 1.18 -8.20 -18.35
C PHE A 14 2.61 -8.30 -17.82
N THR A 15 2.78 -8.74 -16.58
CA THR A 15 4.10 -8.90 -15.96
C THR A 15 4.96 -9.90 -16.72
N PHE A 16 4.39 -11.04 -17.12
CA PHE A 16 5.12 -12.06 -17.88
C PHE A 16 5.54 -11.55 -19.26
N GLU A 17 4.65 -10.88 -19.97
CA GLU A 17 4.92 -10.34 -21.30
C GLU A 17 6.05 -9.29 -21.26
N HIS A 18 6.05 -8.41 -20.26
CA HIS A 18 7.01 -7.31 -20.14
C HIS A 18 8.29 -7.67 -19.37
N THR A 19 8.38 -8.89 -18.82
CA THR A 19 9.60 -9.37 -18.16
C THR A 19 10.52 -10.02 -19.20
N PRO A 20 11.76 -9.52 -19.40
CA PRO A 20 12.73 -10.16 -20.29
C PRO A 20 12.99 -11.61 -19.88
N GLU A 21 13.21 -12.49 -20.85
CA GLU A 21 13.40 -13.93 -20.64
C GLU A 21 14.48 -14.26 -19.59
N ALA A 22 15.58 -13.51 -19.61
CA ALA A 22 16.69 -13.68 -18.65
C ALA A 22 16.26 -13.52 -17.18
N TYR A 23 15.14 -12.81 -16.91
CA TYR A 23 14.63 -12.57 -15.55
C TYR A 23 13.40 -13.43 -15.21
N ARG A 24 12.95 -14.29 -16.12
CA ARG A 24 11.82 -15.19 -15.87
C ARG A 24 12.19 -16.41 -15.05
N HIS A 25 13.48 -16.70 -14.90
CA HIS A 25 14.00 -17.84 -14.13
C HIS A 25 13.36 -19.19 -14.49
N GLY A 26 13.05 -19.40 -15.77
CA GLY A 26 12.39 -20.62 -16.26
C GLY A 26 10.90 -20.72 -15.95
N VAL A 27 10.30 -19.70 -15.38
CA VAL A 27 8.85 -19.66 -15.11
C VAL A 27 8.10 -19.27 -16.38
N THR A 28 7.06 -20.03 -16.71
CA THR A 28 6.07 -19.69 -17.76
C THR A 28 4.74 -19.41 -17.07
N ILE A 29 4.15 -18.27 -17.38
CA ILE A 29 2.82 -17.90 -16.89
C ILE A 29 1.83 -18.12 -18.06
N ASP A 30 1.20 -19.27 -18.06
CA ASP A 30 0.14 -19.64 -18.98
C ASP A 30 -1.23 -19.73 -18.27
N GLU A 31 -2.27 -20.08 -19.00
CA GLU A 31 -3.61 -20.21 -18.45
C GLU A 31 -3.72 -21.29 -17.35
N ALA A 32 -2.95 -22.37 -17.45
CA ALA A 32 -2.93 -23.42 -16.44
C ALA A 32 -2.34 -22.91 -15.13
N TYR A 33 -1.20 -22.21 -15.22
CA TYR A 33 -0.54 -21.60 -14.07
C TYR A 33 -1.43 -20.55 -13.38
N ILE A 34 -2.10 -19.70 -14.17
CA ILE A 34 -3.01 -18.68 -13.64
C ILE A 34 -4.20 -19.32 -12.93
N ASN A 35 -4.79 -20.36 -13.54
CA ASN A 35 -5.95 -21.04 -12.94
C ASN A 35 -5.58 -21.79 -11.66
N GLU A 36 -4.40 -22.39 -11.58
CA GLU A 36 -3.86 -22.97 -10.34
C GLU A 36 -3.70 -21.90 -9.24
N TYR A 37 -3.13 -20.75 -9.57
CA TYR A 37 -2.98 -19.65 -8.64
C TYR A 37 -4.34 -19.13 -8.13
N LEU A 38 -5.30 -18.92 -9.02
CA LEU A 38 -6.64 -18.42 -8.69
C LEU A 38 -7.49 -19.44 -7.92
N SER A 39 -7.28 -20.74 -8.13
CA SER A 39 -7.98 -21.78 -7.36
C SER A 39 -7.29 -22.11 -6.02
N GLY A 40 -6.02 -21.76 -5.89
CA GLY A 40 -5.20 -22.02 -4.71
C GLY A 40 -4.97 -20.76 -3.86
N LYS A 41 -3.77 -20.17 -3.99
CA LYS A 41 -3.28 -19.07 -3.14
C LYS A 41 -4.10 -17.79 -3.26
N ALA A 42 -4.68 -17.52 -4.43
CA ALA A 42 -5.49 -16.34 -4.73
C ALA A 42 -6.98 -16.66 -4.84
N ASN A 43 -7.45 -17.79 -4.31
CA ASN A 43 -8.87 -18.12 -4.33
C ASN A 43 -9.68 -17.05 -3.59
N PHE A 44 -10.69 -16.50 -4.27
CA PHE A 44 -11.46 -15.38 -3.77
C PHE A 44 -12.41 -15.78 -2.64
N ASP A 45 -12.25 -15.15 -1.49
CA ASP A 45 -13.12 -15.25 -0.32
C ASP A 45 -13.85 -13.92 -0.14
N GLU A 46 -15.17 -13.92 -0.30
CA GLU A 46 -16.01 -12.71 -0.17
C GLU A 46 -15.89 -12.04 1.20
N SER A 47 -15.66 -12.81 2.25
CA SER A 47 -15.47 -12.27 3.60
C SER A 47 -14.18 -11.48 3.78
N LYS A 48 -13.20 -11.68 2.89
CA LYS A 48 -11.88 -11.04 2.86
C LYS A 48 -11.63 -10.25 1.57
N GLY A 49 -12.68 -9.98 0.82
CA GLY A 49 -12.57 -9.44 -0.55
C GLY A 49 -11.72 -8.17 -0.64
N LEU A 50 -11.91 -7.20 0.26
CA LEU A 50 -11.10 -5.97 0.27
C LEU A 50 -9.62 -6.26 0.55
N GLU A 51 -9.32 -7.07 1.55
CA GLU A 51 -7.95 -7.46 1.88
C GLU A 51 -7.26 -8.14 0.71
N GLN A 52 -7.95 -9.09 0.07
CA GLN A 52 -7.41 -9.82 -1.08
C GLN A 52 -7.16 -8.90 -2.28
N ILE A 53 -8.09 -7.98 -2.58
CA ILE A 53 -7.91 -6.99 -3.66
C ILE A 53 -6.69 -6.12 -3.38
N MET A 54 -6.54 -5.59 -2.16
CA MET A 54 -5.41 -4.72 -1.83
C MET A 54 -4.08 -5.48 -1.85
N ASN A 55 -4.04 -6.74 -1.41
CA ASN A 55 -2.86 -7.59 -1.48
C ASN A 55 -2.46 -7.87 -2.94
N GLN A 56 -3.39 -8.21 -3.81
CA GLN A 56 -3.11 -8.44 -5.23
C GLN A 56 -2.68 -7.15 -5.94
N LYS A 57 -3.28 -6.03 -5.57
CA LYS A 57 -2.87 -4.72 -6.08
C LYS A 57 -1.44 -4.37 -5.68
N LEU A 58 -1.05 -4.63 -4.43
CA LEU A 58 0.33 -4.44 -3.96
C LEU A 58 1.32 -5.29 -4.77
N ILE A 59 0.99 -6.57 -5.01
CA ILE A 59 1.82 -7.47 -5.80
C ILE A 59 1.95 -6.96 -7.24
N GLY A 60 0.83 -6.59 -7.86
CA GLY A 60 0.82 -6.10 -9.24
C GLY A 60 1.56 -4.77 -9.45
N PHE A 61 1.65 -3.94 -8.41
CA PHE A 61 2.38 -2.67 -8.44
C PHE A 61 3.78 -2.75 -7.84
N PHE A 62 4.22 -3.93 -7.41
CA PHE A 62 5.55 -4.13 -6.85
C PHE A 62 6.63 -3.60 -7.80
N ALA A 63 7.56 -2.83 -7.26
CA ALA A 63 8.64 -2.15 -7.98
C ALA A 63 8.22 -1.11 -9.06
N GLN A 64 6.92 -0.85 -9.25
CA GLN A 64 6.43 0.13 -10.23
C GLN A 64 5.87 1.39 -9.56
N LEU A 65 5.03 1.24 -8.56
CA LEU A 65 4.30 2.31 -7.90
C LEU A 65 4.39 2.17 -6.36
N GLY A 66 5.58 2.37 -5.81
CA GLY A 66 5.93 2.08 -4.41
C GLY A 66 5.04 2.74 -3.36
N PHE A 67 4.50 3.95 -3.63
CA PHE A 67 3.63 4.64 -2.67
C PHE A 67 2.17 4.18 -2.68
N ASN A 68 1.70 3.48 -3.72
CA ASN A 68 0.30 3.09 -3.81
C ASN A 68 -0.13 2.15 -2.70
N GLY A 69 0.71 1.20 -2.32
CA GLY A 69 0.44 0.30 -1.18
C GLY A 69 0.28 1.07 0.14
N TYR A 70 1.08 2.10 0.35
CA TYR A 70 0.97 2.97 1.52
C TYR A 70 -0.31 3.80 1.53
N TYR A 71 -0.72 4.35 0.39
CA TYR A 71 -1.98 5.10 0.30
C TYR A 71 -3.21 4.20 0.45
N ASP A 72 -3.17 2.99 -0.11
CA ASP A 72 -4.22 2.00 0.08
C ASP A 72 -4.31 1.55 1.54
N TYR A 73 -3.18 1.29 2.20
CA TYR A 73 -3.13 1.00 3.64
C TYR A 73 -3.78 2.11 4.46
N ARG A 74 -3.41 3.36 4.23
CA ARG A 74 -3.97 4.51 4.96
C ARG A 74 -5.48 4.62 4.79
N ARG A 75 -5.99 4.33 3.59
CA ARG A 75 -7.42 4.45 3.26
C ARG A 75 -8.25 3.28 3.75
N THR A 76 -7.71 2.07 3.75
CA THR A 76 -8.47 0.83 3.92
C THR A 76 -8.01 -0.04 5.09
N GLY A 77 -6.83 0.21 5.66
CA GLY A 77 -6.14 -0.68 6.60
C GLY A 77 -5.45 -1.87 5.91
N TYR A 78 -5.51 -1.95 4.56
CA TYR A 78 -4.89 -3.02 3.77
C TYR A 78 -3.99 -2.43 2.66
N PRO A 79 -2.96 -3.16 2.22
CA PRO A 79 -2.49 -4.46 2.73
C PRO A 79 -1.95 -4.37 4.16
N ARG A 80 -2.01 -5.46 4.91
CA ARG A 80 -1.36 -5.54 6.23
C ARG A 80 0.13 -5.75 6.03
N ILE A 81 0.88 -4.65 6.04
CA ILE A 81 2.33 -4.66 5.86
C ILE A 81 2.97 -5.11 7.18
N PRO A 82 3.78 -6.19 7.17
CA PRO A 82 4.52 -6.60 8.35
C PRO A 82 5.47 -5.49 8.81
N ILE A 83 5.46 -5.19 10.10
CA ILE A 83 6.31 -4.16 10.70
C ILE A 83 7.25 -4.84 11.67
N ASP A 84 8.55 -4.64 11.48
CA ASP A 84 9.55 -5.02 12.45
C ASP A 84 9.89 -3.80 13.33
N PRO A 85 9.50 -3.81 14.62
CA PRO A 85 9.77 -2.70 15.51
C PRO A 85 11.26 -2.38 15.72
N ALA A 86 12.14 -3.36 15.46
CA ALA A 86 13.58 -3.17 15.62
C ALA A 86 14.18 -2.33 14.48
N THR A 87 13.55 -2.31 13.32
CA THR A 87 14.03 -1.60 12.12
C THR A 87 13.15 -0.42 11.72
N ASN A 88 11.94 -0.34 12.26
CA ASN A 88 11.03 0.76 11.99
C ASN A 88 11.48 2.04 12.71
N MET A 89 11.89 3.04 11.94
CA MET A 89 12.37 4.33 12.46
C MET A 89 11.24 5.31 12.81
N ASN A 90 9.96 4.90 12.69
CA ASN A 90 8.86 5.71 13.14
C ASN A 90 8.89 5.87 14.67
N GLU A 91 8.48 7.01 15.19
CA GLU A 91 8.40 7.27 16.63
C GLU A 91 7.55 6.22 17.35
N VAL A 92 6.39 5.86 16.77
CA VAL A 92 5.61 4.69 17.17
C VAL A 92 6.03 3.51 16.29
N ASN A 93 7.06 2.79 16.73
CA ASN A 93 7.74 1.78 15.91
C ASN A 93 6.91 0.52 15.60
N THR A 94 5.73 0.38 16.19
CA THR A 94 4.79 -0.73 15.93
C THR A 94 3.78 -0.45 14.83
N GLN A 95 3.81 0.74 14.23
CA GLN A 95 2.89 1.13 13.16
C GLN A 95 3.58 1.88 12.03
N LEU A 96 2.96 1.93 10.86
CA LEU A 96 3.37 2.79 9.76
C LEU A 96 2.95 4.23 10.03
N PRO A 97 3.71 5.23 9.50
CA PRO A 97 3.27 6.61 9.53
C PRO A 97 1.88 6.78 8.91
N LEU A 98 1.04 7.59 9.54
CA LEU A 98 -0.31 7.87 9.04
C LEU A 98 -0.37 9.10 8.13
N ARG A 99 0.64 9.96 8.21
CA ARG A 99 0.73 11.19 7.40
C ARG A 99 2.17 11.62 7.16
N TRP A 100 2.34 12.53 6.25
CA TRP A 100 3.57 13.31 6.14
C TRP A 100 3.48 14.51 7.08
N MET A 101 4.56 14.83 7.75
CA MET A 101 4.69 16.07 8.51
C MET A 101 4.69 17.26 7.54
N TYR A 102 4.38 18.43 8.05
CA TYR A 102 4.54 19.65 7.28
C TYR A 102 6.02 19.90 6.95
N PRO A 103 6.35 20.39 5.74
CA PRO A 103 7.74 20.65 5.37
C PRO A 103 8.35 21.78 6.23
N SER A 104 9.65 21.70 6.47
CA SER A 104 10.39 22.70 7.27
C SER A 104 10.30 24.13 6.72
N SER A 105 10.08 24.26 5.41
CA SER A 105 9.84 25.56 4.76
C SER A 105 8.60 26.28 5.30
N GLU A 106 7.55 25.55 5.64
CA GLU A 106 6.34 26.14 6.21
C GLU A 106 6.62 26.74 7.60
N TYR A 107 7.41 26.04 8.41
CA TYR A 107 7.79 26.55 9.73
C TYR A 107 8.65 27.80 9.67
N SER A 108 9.42 28.00 8.59
CA SER A 108 10.27 29.19 8.43
C SER A 108 9.59 30.35 7.74
N GLN A 109 8.63 30.09 6.83
CA GLN A 109 8.03 31.11 5.97
C GLN A 109 6.56 31.43 6.29
N ASN A 110 5.86 30.50 6.96
CA ASN A 110 4.43 30.59 7.19
C ASN A 110 4.04 30.09 8.61
N ARG A 111 4.88 30.40 9.57
CA ARG A 111 4.88 29.83 10.91
C ARG A 111 3.52 29.99 11.62
N GLU A 112 2.97 31.19 11.62
CA GLU A 112 1.72 31.50 12.33
C GLU A 112 0.55 30.66 11.80
N ASN A 113 0.42 30.53 10.47
CA ASN A 113 -0.66 29.77 9.87
C ASN A 113 -0.49 28.27 10.07
N ILE A 114 0.76 27.76 10.03
CA ILE A 114 1.00 26.34 10.23
C ILE A 114 0.78 25.92 11.68
N GLU A 115 1.21 26.72 12.66
CA GLU A 115 0.95 26.46 14.08
C GLU A 115 -0.58 26.45 14.36
N ALA A 116 -1.33 27.40 13.80
CA ALA A 116 -2.78 27.41 13.90
C ALA A 116 -3.44 26.20 13.23
N ALA A 117 -2.90 25.72 12.11
CA ALA A 117 -3.37 24.53 11.43
C ALA A 117 -3.08 23.25 12.21
N ILE A 118 -1.90 23.13 12.79
CA ILE A 118 -1.48 21.99 13.63
C ILE A 118 -2.36 21.94 14.89
N GLU A 119 -2.55 23.07 15.55
CA GLU A 119 -3.42 23.15 16.72
C GLU A 119 -4.85 22.69 16.39
N ARG A 120 -5.43 23.21 15.33
CA ARG A 120 -6.80 22.87 14.93
C ARG A 120 -6.97 21.41 14.51
N GLN A 121 -5.98 20.82 13.86
CA GLN A 121 -6.09 19.48 13.29
C GLN A 121 -5.60 18.38 14.23
N PHE A 122 -4.56 18.65 15.00
CA PHE A 122 -3.77 17.66 15.74
C PHE A 122 -3.56 18.01 17.23
N GLY A 123 -4.12 19.11 17.72
CA GLY A 123 -3.93 19.52 19.11
C GLY A 123 -2.52 19.98 19.46
N GLY A 124 -1.83 20.62 18.52
CA GLY A 124 -0.51 21.22 18.71
C GLY A 124 0.69 20.31 18.41
N ILE A 125 0.46 19.08 17.99
CA ILE A 125 1.52 18.10 17.75
C ILE A 125 1.63 17.75 16.25
N ASP A 126 2.79 18.01 15.63
CA ASP A 126 3.05 17.64 14.23
C ASP A 126 3.94 16.40 14.17
N THR A 127 3.33 15.21 14.27
CA THR A 127 4.04 13.94 14.10
C THR A 127 3.47 13.12 12.93
N PRO A 128 4.23 12.16 12.41
CA PRO A 128 3.73 11.26 11.36
C PRO A 128 2.59 10.34 11.86
N ASN A 129 2.37 10.26 13.16
CA ASN A 129 1.40 9.34 13.78
C ASN A 129 0.03 9.98 14.05
N GLU A 130 -0.09 11.28 13.82
CA GLU A 130 -1.35 11.99 14.02
C GLU A 130 -2.39 11.59 12.98
N VAL A 131 -3.62 11.35 13.44
CA VAL A 131 -4.72 10.93 12.59
C VAL A 131 -5.32 12.11 11.85
N MET A 132 -5.17 12.10 10.52
CA MET A 132 -5.82 13.12 9.67
C MET A 132 -7.34 12.97 9.69
N TRP A 133 -8.06 14.08 9.46
CA TRP A 133 -9.53 14.09 9.36
C TRP A 133 -10.06 13.08 8.32
N LEU A 134 -9.31 12.82 7.25
CA LEU A 134 -9.66 11.85 6.20
C LEU A 134 -9.65 10.39 6.69
N LEU A 135 -8.96 10.11 7.80
CA LEU A 135 -8.79 8.78 8.37
C LEU A 135 -9.62 8.56 9.65
N LYS A 136 -10.44 9.54 10.03
CA LYS A 136 -11.30 9.49 11.21
C LYS A 136 -12.62 8.80 10.94
#